data_5a7106684b429176699491bfb9712100
#
_entry.id   5a7106684b429176699491bfb9712100
#
_cell.length_a   1.000
_cell.length_b   1.000
_cell.length_c   1.000
_cell.angle_alpha   90.00
_cell.angle_beta   90.00
_cell.angle_gamma   90.00
#
_symmetry.space_group_name_H-M   'P 1'
#
loop_
_entity.id
_entity.type
_entity.pdbx_description
1 polymer ?
#
loop_
_entity_poly.entity_id
_entity_poly.type
_entity_poly.pdbx_seq_one_letter_code
_entity_poly.pdbx_strand_id
1 'polypeptide(L)'
;ISFVTNSIAVVLQLGLAVDYAIILAHRFMEEHEDKDAREAVIVALSKAIPEISSSSLTTISGMVAMMFMQFRIGYDMGIILAKSIIFSMVAVFFLMPGLLLTFSKAIDNTHHKSFVPKITAVGKFCVATRYIIPPILIVGVIIAFFLSNKANYVYDTNTLESSTMSDNKFSVSMVNKEFGMVNQLAV
;
A
#
# COMPACT_ATOMS: atom_id res chain seq x y z
N ILE A 1 -1.39 -21.32 2.04
CA ILE A 1 -1.47 -19.97 1.44
C ILE A 1 -2.75 -19.91 0.63
N SER A 2 -3.63 -18.97 0.96
CA SER A 2 -4.86 -18.75 0.19
C SER A 2 -4.53 -18.24 -1.22
N PHE A 3 -5.27 -18.70 -2.23
CA PHE A 3 -5.17 -18.20 -3.60
C PHE A 3 -5.37 -16.66 -3.65
N VAL A 4 -6.30 -16.16 -2.86
CA VAL A 4 -6.58 -14.71 -2.73
C VAL A 4 -5.35 -13.95 -2.23
N THR A 5 -4.70 -14.45 -1.19
CA THR A 5 -3.50 -13.83 -0.63
C THR A 5 -2.36 -13.74 -1.64
N ASN A 6 -2.16 -14.80 -2.44
CA ASN A 6 -1.12 -14.81 -3.47
C ASN A 6 -1.38 -13.77 -4.56
N SER A 7 -2.62 -13.66 -5.03
CA SER A 7 -3.00 -12.68 -6.06
C SER A 7 -2.82 -11.23 -5.57
N ILE A 8 -3.24 -10.94 -4.35
CA ILE A 8 -3.07 -9.61 -3.74
C ILE A 8 -1.59 -9.28 -3.56
N ALA A 9 -0.79 -10.25 -3.11
CA ALA A 9 0.66 -10.05 -2.90
C ALA A 9 1.38 -9.66 -4.18
N VAL A 10 1.09 -10.32 -5.30
CA VAL A 10 1.73 -10.00 -6.61
C VAL A 10 1.39 -8.57 -7.05
N VAL A 11 0.13 -8.17 -6.97
CA VAL A 11 -0.30 -6.81 -7.37
C VAL A 11 0.33 -5.76 -6.46
N LEU A 12 0.30 -5.99 -5.14
CA LEU A 12 0.89 -5.06 -4.17
C LEU A 12 2.41 -4.96 -4.36
N GLN A 13 3.09 -6.08 -4.57
CA GLN A 13 4.54 -6.11 -4.80
C GLN A 13 4.93 -5.31 -6.05
N LEU A 14 4.18 -5.45 -7.14
CA LEU A 14 4.41 -4.68 -8.35
C LEU A 14 4.19 -3.18 -8.10
N GLY A 15 3.07 -2.80 -7.47
CA GLY A 15 2.76 -1.40 -7.17
C GLY A 15 3.85 -0.74 -6.31
N LEU A 16 4.26 -1.38 -5.22
CA LEU A 16 5.30 -0.86 -4.33
C LEU A 16 6.68 -0.79 -5.01
N ALA A 17 7.02 -1.79 -5.85
CA ALA A 17 8.27 -1.74 -6.60
C ALA A 17 8.32 -0.55 -7.56
N VAL A 18 7.21 -0.24 -8.23
CA VAL A 18 7.09 0.93 -9.11
C VAL A 18 7.21 2.24 -8.31
N ASP A 19 6.55 2.37 -7.16
CA ASP A 19 6.65 3.57 -6.32
C ASP A 19 8.08 3.82 -5.85
N TYR A 20 8.78 2.80 -5.38
CA TYR A 20 10.18 2.93 -4.96
C TYR A 20 11.11 3.27 -6.14
N ALA A 21 10.83 2.69 -7.30
CA ALA A 21 11.59 3.00 -8.52
C ALA A 21 11.39 4.45 -8.96
N ILE A 22 10.17 4.98 -8.87
CA ILE A 22 9.85 6.38 -9.18
C ILE A 22 10.58 7.34 -8.23
N ILE A 23 10.59 7.07 -6.92
CA ILE A 23 11.30 7.89 -5.93
C ILE A 23 12.79 7.94 -6.27
N LEU A 24 13.41 6.79 -6.53
CA LEU A 24 14.82 6.72 -6.84
C LEU A 24 15.16 7.39 -8.19
N ALA A 25 14.31 7.18 -9.21
CA ALA A 25 14.47 7.85 -10.51
C ALA A 25 14.36 9.36 -10.40
N HIS A 26 13.41 9.86 -9.62
CA HIS A 26 13.24 11.30 -9.38
C HIS A 26 14.46 11.91 -8.68
N ARG A 27 14.97 11.24 -7.63
CA ARG A 27 16.21 11.66 -6.96
C ARG A 27 17.42 11.65 -7.89
N PHE A 28 17.51 10.64 -8.77
CA PHE A 28 18.55 10.60 -9.78
C PHE A 28 18.46 11.79 -10.74
N MET A 29 17.29 12.11 -11.25
CA MET A 29 17.09 13.25 -12.16
C MET A 29 17.48 14.57 -11.51
N GLU A 30 17.10 14.78 -10.24
CA GLU A 30 17.49 15.98 -9.48
C GLU A 30 19.02 16.13 -9.36
N GLU A 31 19.73 15.02 -9.10
CA GLU A 31 21.19 15.05 -8.91
C GLU A 31 21.96 15.07 -10.24
N HIS A 32 21.35 14.54 -11.31
CA HIS A 32 21.99 14.44 -12.63
C HIS A 32 22.01 15.78 -13.40
N GLU A 33 21.24 16.78 -12.97
CA GLU A 33 21.33 18.13 -13.54
C GLU A 33 22.72 18.76 -13.33
N ASP A 34 23.39 18.45 -12.21
CA ASP A 34 24.66 19.08 -11.82
C ASP A 34 25.84 18.11 -11.77
N LYS A 35 25.63 16.79 -11.94
CA LYS A 35 26.63 15.74 -11.73
C LYS A 35 26.68 14.72 -12.88
N ASP A 36 27.81 14.08 -13.01
CA ASP A 36 27.93 12.92 -13.89
C ASP A 36 27.00 11.78 -13.44
N ALA A 37 26.50 10.99 -14.41
CA ALA A 37 25.50 9.94 -14.16
C ALA A 37 25.90 8.97 -13.03
N ARG A 38 27.19 8.63 -12.95
CA ARG A 38 27.68 7.71 -11.92
C ARG A 38 27.64 8.33 -10.51
N GLU A 39 28.04 9.57 -10.40
CA GLU A 39 28.02 10.32 -9.14
C GLU A 39 26.57 10.59 -8.73
N ALA A 40 25.73 11.01 -9.68
CA ALA A 40 24.31 11.25 -9.46
C ALA A 40 23.58 10.03 -8.91
N VAL A 41 23.84 8.83 -9.43
CA VAL A 41 23.25 7.57 -8.91
C VAL A 41 23.68 7.30 -7.47
N ILE A 42 24.95 7.51 -7.12
CA ILE A 42 25.46 7.26 -5.77
C ILE A 42 24.78 8.19 -4.77
N VAL A 43 24.70 9.48 -5.10
CA VAL A 43 24.07 10.48 -4.24
C VAL A 43 22.55 10.27 -4.15
N ALA A 44 21.89 9.99 -5.27
CA ALA A 44 20.47 9.67 -5.30
C ALA A 44 20.15 8.44 -4.42
N LEU A 45 20.96 7.39 -4.51
CA LEU A 45 20.79 6.18 -3.71
C LEU A 45 20.97 6.47 -2.21
N SER A 46 21.98 7.26 -1.84
CA SER A 46 22.22 7.64 -0.45
C SER A 46 21.06 8.43 0.18
N LYS A 47 20.34 9.24 -0.62
CA LYS A 47 19.17 9.99 -0.19
C LYS A 47 17.89 9.14 -0.22
N ALA A 48 17.71 8.30 -1.24
CA ALA A 48 16.53 7.48 -1.41
C ALA A 48 16.44 6.30 -0.42
N ILE A 49 17.57 5.70 -0.03
CA ILE A 49 17.59 4.55 0.91
C ILE A 49 16.87 4.88 2.22
N PRO A 50 17.21 5.95 2.97
CA PRO A 50 16.52 6.24 4.22
C PRO A 50 15.05 6.63 4.01
N GLU A 51 14.72 7.32 2.92
CA GLU A 51 13.35 7.71 2.58
C GLU A 51 12.46 6.49 2.29
N ILE A 52 12.90 5.62 1.40
CA ILE A 52 12.19 4.38 1.03
C ILE A 52 12.13 3.42 2.22
N SER A 53 13.24 3.24 2.95
CA SER A 53 13.28 2.32 4.09
C SER A 53 12.37 2.75 5.22
N SER A 54 12.30 4.04 5.53
CA SER A 54 11.41 4.56 6.58
C SER A 54 9.93 4.39 6.21
N SER A 55 9.56 4.67 4.95
CA SER A 55 8.21 4.44 4.44
C SER A 55 7.85 2.95 4.45
N SER A 56 8.74 2.10 3.96
CA SER A 56 8.56 0.65 3.94
C SER A 56 8.40 0.07 5.34
N LEU A 57 9.18 0.55 6.32
CA LEU A 57 9.10 0.09 7.71
C LEU A 57 7.72 0.39 8.31
N THR A 58 7.14 1.55 8.01
CA THR A 58 5.79 1.90 8.44
C THR A 58 4.76 0.93 7.86
N THR A 59 4.86 0.60 6.57
CA THR A 59 3.97 -0.35 5.91
C THR A 59 4.15 -1.77 6.45
N ILE A 60 5.40 -2.21 6.64
CA ILE A 60 5.72 -3.52 7.24
C ILE A 60 5.14 -3.62 8.64
N SER A 61 5.24 -2.58 9.47
CA SER A 61 4.67 -2.60 10.82
C SER A 61 3.14 -2.77 10.80
N GLY A 62 2.45 -2.17 9.84
CA GLY A 62 1.02 -2.40 9.61
C GLY A 62 0.71 -3.85 9.22
N MET A 63 1.53 -4.46 8.35
CA MET A 63 1.36 -5.86 7.96
C MET A 63 1.68 -6.81 9.12
N VAL A 64 2.68 -6.49 9.95
CA VAL A 64 2.97 -7.23 11.18
C VAL A 64 1.81 -7.13 12.16
N ALA A 65 1.15 -5.98 12.28
CA ALA A 65 -0.03 -5.84 13.12
C ALA A 65 -1.18 -6.77 12.67
N MET A 66 -1.34 -7.02 11.36
CA MET A 66 -2.32 -7.99 10.85
C MET A 66 -2.05 -9.42 11.32
N MET A 67 -0.79 -9.78 11.61
CA MET A 67 -0.44 -11.12 12.10
C MET A 67 -1.00 -11.42 13.49
N PHE A 68 -1.35 -10.38 14.27
CA PHE A 68 -1.98 -10.52 15.57
C PHE A 68 -3.51 -10.65 15.52
N MET A 69 -4.10 -10.63 14.32
CA MET A 69 -5.52 -10.88 14.17
C MET A 69 -5.87 -12.32 14.53
N GLN A 70 -7.06 -12.53 15.11
CA GLN A 70 -7.55 -13.84 15.50
C GLN A 70 -7.88 -14.75 14.30
N PHE A 71 -8.01 -14.17 13.09
CA PHE A 71 -8.29 -14.90 11.87
C PHE A 71 -7.00 -15.37 11.20
N ARG A 72 -6.94 -16.65 10.84
CA ARG A 72 -5.80 -17.27 10.16
C ARG A 72 -5.43 -16.56 8.84
N ILE A 73 -6.42 -16.02 8.14
CA ILE A 73 -6.21 -15.23 6.91
C ILE A 73 -5.35 -14.00 7.19
N GLY A 74 -5.55 -13.29 8.30
CA GLY A 74 -4.76 -12.12 8.68
C GLY A 74 -3.29 -12.45 8.87
N TYR A 75 -3.00 -13.58 9.53
CA TYR A 75 -1.64 -14.07 9.72
C TYR A 75 -0.93 -14.39 8.39
N ASP A 76 -1.59 -15.18 7.52
CA ASP A 76 -1.04 -15.54 6.21
C ASP A 76 -0.79 -14.32 5.34
N MET A 77 -1.75 -13.38 5.30
CA MET A 77 -1.61 -12.13 4.54
C MET A 77 -0.49 -11.25 5.12
N GLY A 78 -0.43 -11.09 6.44
CA GLY A 78 0.57 -10.27 7.10
C GLY A 78 2.00 -10.69 6.75
N ILE A 79 2.30 -11.99 6.85
CA ILE A 79 3.63 -12.53 6.51
C ILE A 79 3.96 -12.35 5.03
N ILE A 80 3.04 -12.72 4.14
CA ILE A 80 3.30 -12.70 2.70
C ILE A 80 3.50 -11.27 2.20
N LEU A 81 2.65 -10.33 2.65
CA LEU A 81 2.75 -8.94 2.25
C LEU A 81 3.99 -8.25 2.83
N ALA A 82 4.33 -8.49 4.10
CA ALA A 82 5.57 -7.97 4.70
C ALA A 82 6.81 -8.46 3.95
N LYS A 83 6.87 -9.76 3.64
CA LYS A 83 7.93 -10.35 2.83
C LYS A 83 8.01 -9.72 1.44
N SER A 84 6.87 -9.53 0.77
CA SER A 84 6.81 -8.91 -0.56
C SER A 84 7.37 -7.49 -0.56
N ILE A 85 7.09 -6.69 0.46
CA ILE A 85 7.62 -5.33 0.61
C ILE A 85 9.15 -5.35 0.72
N ILE A 86 9.70 -6.24 1.55
CA ILE A 86 11.15 -6.37 1.71
C ILE A 86 11.82 -6.76 0.40
N PHE A 87 11.27 -7.74 -0.33
CA PHE A 87 11.80 -8.15 -1.62
C PHE A 87 11.71 -7.03 -2.67
N SER A 88 10.62 -6.29 -2.73
CA SER A 88 10.46 -5.13 -3.63
C SER A 88 11.52 -4.05 -3.36
N MET A 89 11.72 -3.72 -2.09
CA MET A 89 12.71 -2.73 -1.67
C MET A 89 14.13 -3.16 -2.07
N VAL A 90 14.51 -4.40 -1.77
CA VAL A 90 15.82 -4.96 -2.12
C VAL A 90 15.99 -4.99 -3.64
N ALA A 91 14.99 -5.45 -4.39
CA ALA A 91 15.04 -5.50 -5.84
C ALA A 91 15.27 -4.09 -6.45
N VAL A 92 14.57 -3.08 -5.97
CA VAL A 92 14.75 -1.70 -6.46
C VAL A 92 16.15 -1.18 -6.15
N PHE A 93 16.67 -1.38 -4.94
CA PHE A 93 18.02 -0.89 -4.59
C PHE A 93 19.15 -1.53 -5.42
N PHE A 94 18.96 -2.76 -5.87
CA PHE A 94 19.98 -3.43 -6.70
C PHE A 94 19.76 -3.24 -8.20
N LEU A 95 18.52 -3.27 -8.68
CA LEU A 95 18.25 -3.20 -10.12
C LEU A 95 18.22 -1.75 -10.64
N MET A 96 17.60 -0.83 -9.91
CA MET A 96 17.40 0.53 -10.41
C MET A 96 18.71 1.30 -10.67
N PRO A 97 19.74 1.24 -9.83
CA PRO A 97 20.99 1.92 -10.14
C PRO A 97 21.61 1.47 -11.46
N GLY A 98 21.57 0.16 -11.73
CA GLY A 98 22.04 -0.39 -13.01
C GLY A 98 21.24 0.09 -14.21
N LEU A 99 19.90 0.13 -14.07
CA LEU A 99 19.03 0.64 -15.12
C LEU A 99 19.23 2.14 -15.37
N LEU A 100 19.33 2.96 -14.32
CA LEU A 100 19.55 4.40 -14.45
C LEU A 100 20.88 4.72 -15.16
N LEU A 101 21.94 3.99 -14.83
CA LEU A 101 23.23 4.15 -15.51
C LEU A 101 23.16 3.73 -16.99
N THR A 102 22.48 2.63 -17.28
CA THR A 102 22.36 2.10 -18.66
C THR A 102 21.52 3.03 -19.53
N PHE A 103 20.46 3.59 -18.99
CA PHE A 103 19.52 4.45 -19.71
C PHE A 103 19.75 5.96 -19.50
N SER A 104 20.81 6.38 -18.83
CA SER A 104 21.10 7.80 -18.55
C SER A 104 21.05 8.66 -19.80
N LYS A 105 21.72 8.24 -20.90
CA LYS A 105 21.70 8.95 -22.18
C LYS A 105 20.31 9.05 -22.82
N ALA A 106 19.46 8.04 -22.62
CA ALA A 106 18.10 8.08 -23.12
C ALA A 106 17.23 9.03 -22.30
N ILE A 107 17.47 9.12 -20.99
CA ILE A 107 16.81 10.04 -20.08
C ILE A 107 17.14 11.48 -20.48
N ASP A 108 18.44 11.79 -20.75
CA ASP A 108 18.87 13.11 -21.17
C ASP A 108 18.24 13.55 -22.49
N ASN A 109 18.14 12.63 -23.46
CA ASN A 109 17.52 12.91 -24.76
C ASN A 109 16.00 13.05 -24.70
N THR A 110 15.37 12.60 -23.64
CA THR A 110 13.90 12.59 -23.48
C THR A 110 13.43 13.67 -22.48
N HIS A 111 14.26 14.66 -22.20
CA HIS A 111 13.94 15.72 -21.24
C HIS A 111 12.70 16.51 -21.66
N HIS A 112 11.58 16.21 -21.03
CA HIS A 112 10.32 16.94 -21.22
C HIS A 112 10.16 17.99 -20.12
N LYS A 113 9.59 19.14 -20.49
CA LYS A 113 9.12 20.09 -19.47
C LYS A 113 8.15 19.34 -18.55
N SER A 114 8.34 19.48 -17.23
CA SER A 114 7.45 18.83 -16.27
C SER A 114 5.99 19.23 -16.54
N PHE A 115 5.14 18.24 -16.78
CA PHE A 115 3.71 18.44 -17.02
C PHE A 115 2.98 18.96 -15.77
N VAL A 116 3.59 18.74 -14.59
CA VAL A 116 3.04 19.19 -13.32
C VAL A 116 3.59 20.59 -13.02
N PRO A 117 2.74 21.64 -13.04
CA PRO A 117 3.17 22.99 -12.66
C PRO A 117 3.62 23.00 -11.20
N LYS A 118 4.59 23.86 -10.88
CA LYS A 118 5.04 24.06 -9.49
C LYS A 118 3.85 24.49 -8.61
N ILE A 119 3.29 23.58 -7.84
CA ILE A 119 2.10 23.82 -7.00
C ILE A 119 2.51 24.48 -5.69
N THR A 120 3.07 25.68 -5.79
CA THR A 120 3.50 26.47 -4.63
C THR A 120 2.34 26.90 -3.73
N ALA A 121 1.14 27.03 -4.29
CA ALA A 121 -0.06 27.39 -3.54
C ALA A 121 -0.46 26.32 -2.53
N VAL A 122 -0.40 25.04 -2.92
CA VAL A 122 -0.70 23.90 -2.02
C VAL A 122 0.34 23.82 -0.90
N GLY A 123 1.62 24.00 -1.23
CA GLY A 123 2.68 24.02 -0.23
C GLY A 123 2.47 25.14 0.82
N LYS A 124 2.12 26.35 0.37
CA LYS A 124 1.80 27.48 1.28
C LYS A 124 0.57 27.17 2.15
N PHE A 125 -0.48 26.56 1.58
CA PHE A 125 -1.67 26.16 2.33
C PHE A 125 -1.33 25.10 3.38
N CYS A 126 -0.56 24.06 3.03
CA CYS A 126 -0.13 23.02 3.97
C CYS A 126 0.69 23.59 5.14
N VAL A 127 1.62 24.53 4.84
CA VAL A 127 2.42 25.19 5.89
C VAL A 127 1.56 26.09 6.76
N ALA A 128 0.61 26.83 6.21
CA ALA A 128 -0.31 27.68 6.96
C ALA A 128 -1.21 26.87 7.91
N THR A 129 -1.62 25.66 7.47
CA THR A 129 -2.57 24.81 8.20
C THR A 129 -1.88 23.75 9.09
N ARG A 130 -0.54 23.77 9.17
CA ARG A 130 0.27 22.75 9.88
C ARG A 130 -0.08 22.57 11.36
N TYR A 131 -0.61 23.58 12.02
CA TYR A 131 -1.02 23.50 13.41
C TYR A 131 -2.51 23.12 13.61
N ILE A 132 -3.31 23.26 12.56
CA ILE A 132 -4.75 23.01 12.60
C ILE A 132 -5.08 21.58 12.22
N ILE A 133 -4.39 21.04 11.20
CA ILE A 133 -4.66 19.68 10.68
C ILE A 133 -4.36 18.58 11.70
N PRO A 134 -3.22 18.54 12.41
CA PRO A 134 -2.92 17.47 13.36
C PRO A 134 -3.96 17.31 14.48
N PRO A 135 -4.40 18.36 15.19
CA PRO A 135 -5.41 18.20 16.23
C PRO A 135 -6.77 17.75 15.68
N ILE A 136 -7.17 18.21 14.49
CA ILE A 136 -8.40 17.75 13.83
C ILE A 136 -8.31 16.26 13.52
N LEU A 137 -7.19 15.77 13.01
CA LEU A 137 -6.97 14.36 12.76
C LEU A 137 -7.00 13.53 14.05
N ILE A 138 -6.38 14.00 15.12
CA ILE A 138 -6.40 13.31 16.41
C ILE A 138 -7.85 13.18 16.93
N VAL A 139 -8.62 14.27 16.88
CA VAL A 139 -10.04 14.23 17.26
C VAL A 139 -10.82 13.28 16.37
N GLY A 140 -10.58 13.30 15.06
CA GLY A 140 -11.20 12.38 14.11
C GLY A 140 -10.88 10.91 14.40
N VAL A 141 -9.64 10.58 14.73
CA VAL A 141 -9.24 9.22 15.12
C VAL A 141 -9.90 8.78 16.41
N ILE A 142 -10.00 9.67 17.42
CA ILE A 142 -10.70 9.37 18.69
C ILE A 142 -12.18 9.08 18.42
N ILE A 143 -12.86 9.91 17.63
CA ILE A 143 -14.25 9.70 17.24
C ILE A 143 -14.41 8.39 16.48
N ALA A 144 -13.56 8.12 15.49
CA ALA A 144 -13.58 6.88 14.72
C ALA A 144 -13.39 5.65 15.62
N PHE A 145 -12.50 5.72 16.61
CA PHE A 145 -12.28 4.65 17.59
C PHE A 145 -13.55 4.35 18.40
N PHE A 146 -14.23 5.38 18.90
CA PHE A 146 -15.49 5.19 19.64
C PHE A 146 -16.62 4.66 18.75
N LEU A 147 -16.71 5.13 17.49
CA LEU A 147 -17.70 4.61 16.55
C LEU A 147 -17.40 3.17 16.13
N SER A 148 -16.15 2.82 15.94
CA SER A 148 -15.71 1.46 15.59
C SER A 148 -16.13 0.44 16.67
N ASN A 149 -16.03 0.80 17.94
CA ASN A 149 -16.46 -0.08 19.04
C ASN A 149 -17.98 -0.30 19.10
N LYS A 150 -18.77 0.55 18.44
CA LYS A 150 -20.23 0.40 18.30
C LYS A 150 -20.65 -0.29 17.00
N ALA A 151 -19.71 -0.54 16.08
CA ALA A 151 -20.02 -1.20 14.83
C ALA A 151 -20.26 -2.70 15.09
N ASN A 152 -21.45 -3.18 14.74
CA ASN A 152 -21.73 -4.61 14.72
C ASN A 152 -21.04 -5.20 13.51
N TYR A 153 -19.93 -5.89 13.73
CA TYR A 153 -19.24 -6.63 12.66
C TYR A 153 -20.06 -7.88 12.33
N VAL A 154 -20.75 -7.85 11.21
CA VAL A 154 -21.50 -8.98 10.71
C VAL A 154 -20.62 -9.68 9.67
N TYR A 155 -20.09 -10.84 10.04
CA TYR A 155 -19.20 -11.65 9.18
C TYR A 155 -19.97 -12.72 8.37
N ASP A 156 -21.31 -12.63 8.33
CA ASP A 156 -22.13 -13.60 7.61
C ASP A 156 -22.51 -13.06 6.22
N THR A 157 -22.15 -13.81 5.19
CA THR A 157 -22.52 -13.51 3.81
C THR A 157 -24.04 -13.51 3.60
N ASN A 158 -24.80 -14.21 4.44
CA ASN A 158 -26.25 -14.28 4.37
C ASN A 158 -26.94 -12.97 4.77
N THR A 159 -26.24 -12.08 5.50
CA THR A 159 -26.82 -10.78 5.90
C THR A 159 -26.57 -9.67 4.88
N LEU A 160 -25.58 -9.81 4.01
CA LEU A 160 -25.32 -8.85 2.93
C LEU A 160 -26.32 -8.96 1.78
N GLU A 161 -26.97 -10.12 1.64
CA GLU A 161 -28.03 -10.33 0.65
C GLU A 161 -29.41 -9.79 1.09
N SER A 162 -29.47 -9.12 2.23
CA SER A 162 -30.74 -8.71 2.86
C SER A 162 -31.52 -7.62 2.13
N SER A 163 -30.93 -6.92 1.17
CA SER A 163 -31.58 -5.77 0.50
C SER A 163 -32.26 -6.08 -0.85
N THR A 164 -31.99 -7.25 -1.45
CA THR A 164 -32.62 -7.63 -2.72
C THR A 164 -33.17 -9.05 -2.61
N MET A 165 -34.43 -9.15 -2.29
CA MET A 165 -35.01 -10.38 -1.76
C MET A 165 -36.27 -10.81 -2.46
N SER A 166 -36.47 -12.06 -2.68
CA SER A 166 -37.52 -12.88 -2.07
C SER A 166 -37.37 -14.36 -2.35
N ASP A 167 -36.92 -14.79 -3.54
CA ASP A 167 -36.97 -16.21 -3.91
C ASP A 167 -35.77 -17.02 -3.40
N ASN A 168 -34.57 -16.40 -3.34
CA ASN A 168 -33.35 -17.08 -2.88
C ASN A 168 -33.35 -17.37 -1.37
N LYS A 169 -33.95 -16.51 -0.54
CA LYS A 169 -33.99 -16.75 0.93
C LYS A 169 -34.87 -17.94 1.28
N PHE A 170 -35.98 -18.10 0.60
CA PHE A 170 -36.87 -19.24 0.85
C PHE A 170 -36.15 -20.54 0.51
N SER A 171 -35.45 -20.57 -0.64
CA SER A 171 -34.69 -21.75 -1.06
C SER A 171 -33.52 -22.04 -0.12
N VAL A 172 -32.73 -21.05 0.29
CA VAL A 172 -31.62 -21.21 1.24
C VAL A 172 -32.12 -21.60 2.61
N SER A 173 -33.24 -21.05 3.09
CA SER A 173 -33.80 -21.43 4.38
C SER A 173 -34.34 -22.85 4.40
N MET A 174 -34.91 -23.33 3.28
CA MET A 174 -35.33 -24.73 3.11
C MET A 174 -34.13 -25.67 3.15
N VAL A 175 -33.07 -25.37 2.39
CA VAL A 175 -31.86 -26.19 2.36
C VAL A 175 -31.19 -26.23 3.74
N ASN A 176 -31.06 -25.09 4.42
CA ASN A 176 -30.48 -25.05 5.78
C ASN A 176 -31.31 -25.79 6.81
N LYS A 177 -32.61 -25.83 6.65
CA LYS A 177 -33.52 -26.58 7.54
C LYS A 177 -33.45 -28.11 7.38
N GLU A 178 -33.28 -28.57 6.13
CA GLU A 178 -33.22 -29.99 5.80
C GLU A 178 -31.80 -30.60 5.97
N PHE A 179 -30.74 -29.82 5.66
CA PHE A 179 -29.36 -30.34 5.61
C PHE A 179 -28.46 -29.78 6.72
N GLY A 180 -28.97 -28.89 7.56
CA GLY A 180 -28.17 -28.19 8.57
C GLY A 180 -27.23 -27.12 7.95
N MET A 181 -26.87 -26.11 8.75
CA MET A 181 -25.89 -25.10 8.31
C MET A 181 -24.49 -25.71 8.22
N VAL A 182 -24.01 -25.96 7.02
CA VAL A 182 -22.60 -26.28 6.79
C VAL A 182 -21.85 -24.97 6.60
N ASN A 183 -21.18 -24.53 7.64
CA ASN A 183 -20.33 -23.34 7.57
C ASN A 183 -19.05 -23.69 6.78
N GLN A 184 -19.01 -23.38 5.50
CA GLN A 184 -17.88 -23.66 4.60
C GLN A 184 -16.59 -22.90 4.94
N LEU A 185 -16.64 -22.03 5.93
CA LEU A 185 -15.48 -21.25 6.39
C LEU A 185 -14.74 -21.87 7.59
N ALA A 186 -15.14 -23.05 8.02
CA ALA A 186 -14.55 -23.76 9.16
C ALA A 186 -13.65 -24.92 8.69
N VAL A 187 -12.67 -24.65 7.81
CA VAL A 187 -11.57 -25.57 7.55
C VAL A 187 -10.26 -24.82 7.66
#